data_e8e52bc1286c1d8d6a0829cf9b3d9f41
#
_entry.id   e8e52bc1286c1d8d6a0829cf9b3d9f41
#
_cell.length_a   1.000
_cell.length_b   1.000
_cell.length_c   1.000
_cell.angle_alpha   90.00
_cell.angle_beta   90.00
_cell.angle_gamma   90.00
#
_symmetry.space_group_name_H-M   'P 1'
#
loop_
_entity.id
_entity.type
_entity.pdbx_description
1 polymer ?
#
loop_
_entity_poly.entity_id
_entity_poly.type
_entity_poly.pdbx_seq_one_letter_code
_entity_poly.pdbx_strand_id
1 'polypeptide(L)'
;MEVIEEITTTEPEDIVKGSESLYRVVKRSRPDCITANNRVSPALFKDTNGVSVDRDGGRNEGDIVRFITEVTFPKRTKAIASLYASNCYDAGAKVKAAPSEVNPYHANIYLDSDEEKGNLQALQLADTCQLIYFAEDVKWTGKAGL
;
A
#
# COMPACT_ATOMS: atom_id res chain seq x y z
N MET A 1 -32.39 10.20 15.75
CA MET A 1 -31.92 10.02 15.48
C MET A 1 -31.15 9.27 15.14
N GLU A 2 -30.93 8.95 15.07
CA GLU A 2 -30.30 8.40 14.84
C GLU A 2 -29.78 7.76 13.99
N VAL A 3 -29.87 7.33 13.54
CA VAL A 3 -29.77 6.63 12.56
C VAL A 3 -28.75 7.05 11.77
N ILE A 4 -28.70 7.85 11.70
CA ILE A 4 -27.89 8.39 11.03
C ILE A 4 -26.59 7.99 11.12
N GLU A 5 -26.23 7.80 12.12
CA GLU A 5 -24.99 7.48 12.34
C GLU A 5 -24.46 6.41 11.59
N GLU A 6 -25.18 5.53 11.39
CA GLU A 6 -24.66 4.42 10.77
C GLU A 6 -24.18 4.77 9.46
N ILE A 7 -24.74 5.66 8.89
CA ILE A 7 -24.37 5.96 7.61
C ILE A 7 -23.00 6.41 7.53
N THR A 8 -22.58 7.14 8.51
CA THR A 8 -21.29 7.70 8.43
C THR A 8 -20.20 6.71 8.61
N THR A 9 -20.53 5.53 9.01
CA THR A 9 -19.47 4.58 9.23
C THR A 9 -18.88 4.04 7.97
N THR A 10 -19.37 4.42 6.80
CA THR A 10 -18.77 3.94 5.58
C THR A 10 -17.43 4.61 5.29
N GLU A 11 -17.11 5.70 5.95
CA GLU A 11 -15.85 6.37 5.71
C GLU A 11 -14.82 6.03 6.77
N PRO A 12 -13.57 5.82 6.38
CA PRO A 12 -12.55 5.53 7.37
C PRO A 12 -12.22 6.76 8.18
N GLU A 13 -11.74 6.52 9.38
CA GLU A 13 -11.36 7.63 10.27
C GLU A 13 -10.13 8.33 9.73
N ASP A 14 -9.94 9.59 10.14
CA ASP A 14 -8.78 10.36 9.71
C ASP A 14 -7.48 9.77 10.23
N ILE A 15 -7.49 9.18 11.40
CA ILE A 15 -6.28 8.62 11.97
C ILE A 15 -6.10 7.19 11.49
N VAL A 16 -4.92 6.89 10.94
CA VAL A 16 -4.64 5.54 10.49
C VAL A 16 -4.02 4.78 11.65
N LYS A 17 -4.75 3.80 12.17
CA LYS A 17 -4.30 3.04 13.32
C LYS A 17 -3.26 2.00 12.90
N GLY A 18 -2.37 1.67 13.84
CA GLY A 18 -1.31 0.71 13.54
C GLY A 18 -1.81 -0.65 13.08
N SER A 19 -3.01 -1.04 13.51
CA SER A 19 -3.56 -2.33 13.14
C SER A 19 -4.12 -2.37 11.73
N GLU A 20 -4.23 -1.23 11.05
CA GLU A 20 -4.74 -1.23 9.68
C GLU A 20 -3.73 -1.79 8.72
N SER A 21 -4.21 -2.54 7.74
CA SER A 21 -3.36 -3.00 6.65
C SER A 21 -3.32 -1.92 5.58
N LEU A 22 -2.17 -1.77 4.96
CA LEU A 22 -1.96 -0.82 3.89
C LEU A 22 -1.56 -1.60 2.63
N TYR A 23 -2.01 -1.12 1.48
CA TYR A 23 -1.78 -1.81 0.21
C TYR A 23 -1.14 -0.86 -0.76
N ARG A 24 0.01 -1.23 -1.29
CA ARG A 24 0.76 -0.42 -2.24
C ARG A 24 0.77 -1.12 -3.59
N VAL A 25 0.36 -0.41 -4.62
CA VAL A 25 0.35 -0.95 -5.98
C VAL A 25 1.74 -0.94 -6.55
N VAL A 26 2.14 -2.05 -7.16
CA VAL A 26 3.35 -2.11 -7.96
C VAL A 26 2.91 -1.95 -9.40
N LYS A 27 3.27 -0.82 -10.00
CA LYS A 27 2.81 -0.51 -11.35
C LYS A 27 3.66 -1.25 -12.39
N ARG A 28 3.03 -1.58 -13.52
CA ARG A 28 3.75 -2.23 -14.61
C ARG A 28 4.88 -1.36 -15.14
N SER A 29 4.76 -0.05 -14.99
CA SER A 29 5.79 0.88 -15.44
C SER A 29 6.98 0.98 -14.49
N ARG A 30 6.92 0.29 -13.36
CA ARG A 30 7.97 0.37 -12.34
C ARG A 30 8.53 -1.02 -12.02
N PRO A 31 9.23 -1.64 -12.95
CA PRO A 31 9.75 -2.99 -12.70
C PRO A 31 10.82 -3.04 -11.62
N ASP A 32 11.42 -1.89 -11.30
CA ASP A 32 12.43 -1.81 -10.25
C ASP A 32 11.86 -1.97 -8.85
N CYS A 33 10.55 -2.00 -8.71
CA CYS A 33 9.92 -2.12 -7.38
C CYS A 33 9.84 -3.56 -6.89
N ILE A 34 10.18 -4.52 -7.74
CA ILE A 34 10.21 -5.93 -7.33
C ILE A 34 11.55 -6.51 -7.75
N THR A 35 12.19 -7.24 -6.83
CA THR A 35 13.49 -7.84 -7.13
C THR A 35 13.31 -9.11 -7.94
N ALA A 36 14.43 -9.65 -8.43
CA ALA A 36 14.40 -10.88 -9.20
C ALA A 36 13.89 -12.08 -8.40
N ASN A 37 13.91 -11.97 -7.08
CA ASN A 37 13.40 -13.04 -6.23
C ASN A 37 11.95 -12.81 -5.83
N ASN A 38 11.27 -11.91 -6.53
CA ASN A 38 9.89 -11.57 -6.23
C ASN A 38 9.70 -11.04 -4.82
N ARG A 39 10.60 -10.20 -4.39
CA ARG A 39 10.50 -9.50 -3.14
C ARG A 39 10.34 -8.02 -3.43
N VAL A 40 9.71 -7.31 -2.50
CA VAL A 40 9.52 -5.87 -2.66
C VAL A 40 10.87 -5.18 -2.51
N SER A 41 11.16 -4.28 -3.44
CA SER A 41 12.37 -3.48 -3.42
C SER A 41 12.12 -2.17 -2.68
N PRO A 42 13.14 -1.60 -2.02
CA PRO A 42 12.98 -0.28 -1.39
C PRO A 42 12.49 0.80 -2.36
N ALA A 43 12.71 0.64 -3.66
CA ALA A 43 12.26 1.61 -4.64
C ALA A 43 10.74 1.83 -4.57
N LEU A 44 9.99 0.85 -4.08
CA LEU A 44 8.54 0.97 -3.96
C LEU A 44 8.15 2.09 -2.99
N PHE A 45 9.02 2.44 -2.07
CA PHE A 45 8.71 3.42 -1.03
C PHE A 45 9.52 4.72 -1.17
N LYS A 46 10.00 5.04 -2.36
CA LYS A 46 10.87 6.21 -2.54
C LYS A 46 10.22 7.34 -3.32
N ASP A 47 8.96 7.62 -3.06
CA ASP A 47 8.30 8.76 -3.67
C ASP A 47 8.45 9.98 -2.77
N THR A 48 8.92 11.09 -3.34
CA THR A 48 9.26 12.27 -2.53
C THR A 48 8.06 13.00 -1.99
N ASN A 49 6.92 12.89 -2.64
CA ASN A 49 5.71 13.61 -2.22
C ASN A 49 4.74 12.74 -1.44
N GLY A 50 5.24 11.68 -0.87
CA GLY A 50 4.38 10.76 -0.14
C GLY A 50 4.16 9.48 -0.95
N VAL A 51 4.15 8.37 -0.27
CA VAL A 51 3.97 7.06 -0.90
C VAL A 51 2.50 6.70 -0.80
N SER A 52 1.82 6.66 -1.95
CA SER A 52 0.38 6.39 -1.98
C SER A 52 0.06 4.96 -1.63
N VAL A 53 -0.89 4.77 -0.75
CA VAL A 53 -1.36 3.44 -0.35
C VAL A 53 -2.87 3.46 -0.17
N ASP A 54 -3.48 2.28 -0.18
CA ASP A 54 -4.88 2.10 0.19
C ASP A 54 -4.93 1.56 1.60
N ARG A 55 -5.83 2.11 2.42
CA ARG A 55 -6.10 1.58 3.75
C ARG A 55 -7.11 0.44 3.61
N ASP A 56 -7.10 -0.52 4.53
CA ASP A 56 -8.10 -1.58 4.44
C ASP A 56 -9.51 -1.06 4.75
N GLY A 57 -9.63 -0.09 5.65
CA GLY A 57 -10.93 0.50 5.94
C GLY A 57 -11.96 -0.52 6.39
N GLY A 58 -11.53 -1.63 6.95
CA GLY A 58 -12.46 -2.69 7.34
C GLY A 58 -12.88 -3.58 6.21
N ARG A 59 -12.39 -3.37 4.99
CA ARG A 59 -12.74 -4.19 3.84
C ARG A 59 -11.92 -5.47 3.85
N ASN A 60 -12.42 -6.53 3.24
CA ASN A 60 -11.61 -7.73 3.10
C ASN A 60 -10.62 -7.56 1.96
N GLU A 61 -9.58 -8.38 1.96
CA GLU A 61 -8.50 -8.24 1.01
C GLU A 61 -8.96 -8.43 -0.43
N GLY A 62 -9.87 -9.34 -0.68
CA GLY A 62 -10.37 -9.57 -2.03
C GLY A 62 -11.05 -8.33 -2.61
N ASP A 63 -11.82 -7.62 -1.78
CA ASP A 63 -12.48 -6.41 -2.24
C ASP A 63 -11.47 -5.31 -2.51
N ILE A 64 -10.42 -5.23 -1.71
CA ILE A 64 -9.38 -4.23 -1.91
C ILE A 64 -8.64 -4.50 -3.22
N VAL A 65 -8.29 -5.75 -3.47
CA VAL A 65 -7.62 -6.13 -4.72
C VAL A 65 -8.50 -5.78 -5.92
N ARG A 66 -9.80 -6.09 -5.83
CA ARG A 66 -10.71 -5.79 -6.92
C ARG A 66 -10.81 -4.29 -7.17
N PHE A 67 -10.90 -3.51 -6.10
CA PHE A 67 -10.99 -2.07 -6.24
C PHE A 67 -9.73 -1.50 -6.91
N ILE A 68 -8.56 -1.98 -6.51
CA ILE A 68 -7.32 -1.50 -7.09
C ILE A 68 -7.21 -1.90 -8.55
N THR A 69 -7.49 -3.15 -8.87
CA THR A 69 -7.27 -3.64 -10.24
C THR A 69 -8.35 -3.22 -11.21
N GLU A 70 -9.53 -2.85 -10.72
CA GLU A 70 -10.63 -2.49 -11.60
C GLU A 70 -10.97 -1.01 -11.61
N VAL A 71 -10.68 -0.30 -10.54
CA VAL A 71 -11.08 1.10 -10.41
C VAL A 71 -9.91 2.06 -10.43
N THR A 72 -8.97 1.90 -9.51
CA THR A 72 -7.91 2.91 -9.38
C THR A 72 -6.73 2.69 -10.32
N PHE A 73 -6.39 1.43 -10.62
CA PHE A 73 -5.27 1.15 -11.52
C PHE A 73 -5.60 0.06 -12.52
N PRO A 74 -6.67 0.25 -13.31
CA PRO A 74 -7.06 -0.79 -14.27
C PRO A 74 -5.96 -1.00 -15.31
N LYS A 75 -5.61 -2.25 -15.53
CA LYS A 75 -4.60 -2.66 -16.51
C LYS A 75 -3.20 -2.13 -16.22
N ARG A 76 -3.00 -1.46 -15.07
CA ARG A 76 -1.69 -0.94 -14.74
C ARG A 76 -1.04 -1.63 -13.56
N THR A 77 -1.76 -2.52 -12.91
CA THR A 77 -1.26 -3.19 -11.72
C THR A 77 -0.46 -4.43 -12.11
N LYS A 78 0.80 -4.45 -11.71
CA LYS A 78 1.62 -5.64 -11.85
C LYS A 78 1.46 -6.53 -10.63
N ALA A 79 1.45 -5.94 -9.46
CA ALA A 79 1.34 -6.66 -8.19
C ALA A 79 0.84 -5.73 -7.12
N ILE A 80 0.49 -6.26 -5.96
CA ILE A 80 0.08 -5.47 -4.82
C ILE A 80 0.86 -5.97 -3.61
N ALA A 81 1.49 -5.04 -2.89
CA ALA A 81 2.23 -5.33 -1.67
C ALA A 81 1.41 -4.87 -0.48
N SER A 82 1.51 -5.57 0.61
CA SER A 82 0.77 -5.25 1.83
C SER A 82 1.71 -5.17 3.02
N LEU A 83 1.42 -4.25 3.94
CA LEU A 83 2.12 -4.13 5.19
C LEU A 83 1.16 -3.50 6.18
N TYR A 84 1.52 -3.49 7.46
CA TYR A 84 0.68 -2.85 8.46
C TYR A 84 1.14 -1.41 8.70
N ALA A 85 0.20 -0.54 9.06
CA ALA A 85 0.57 0.82 9.41
C ALA A 85 1.56 0.84 10.57
N SER A 86 1.46 -0.12 11.50
CA SER A 86 2.41 -0.21 12.60
C SER A 86 3.84 -0.41 12.10
N ASN A 87 4.03 -1.09 10.98
CA ASN A 87 5.37 -1.25 10.42
C ASN A 87 5.95 0.11 10.04
N CYS A 88 5.10 1.00 9.54
CA CYS A 88 5.54 2.34 9.18
C CYS A 88 5.92 3.14 10.42
N TYR A 89 5.07 3.08 11.44
CA TYR A 89 5.33 3.82 12.68
C TYR A 89 6.58 3.30 13.38
N ASP A 90 6.78 1.99 13.38
CA ASP A 90 7.96 1.40 13.99
C ASP A 90 9.24 1.83 13.26
N ALA A 91 9.15 2.09 11.97
CA ALA A 91 10.29 2.57 11.20
C ALA A 91 10.50 4.08 11.34
N GLY A 92 9.61 4.76 12.05
CA GLY A 92 9.71 6.21 12.19
C GLY A 92 9.03 7.00 11.08
N ALA A 93 8.29 6.32 10.21
CA ALA A 93 7.56 7.00 9.15
C ALA A 93 6.19 7.44 9.66
N LYS A 94 5.52 8.29 8.90
CA LYS A 94 4.19 8.76 9.23
C LYS A 94 3.21 8.27 8.18
N VAL A 95 1.97 8.00 8.59
CA VAL A 95 0.92 7.61 7.66
C VAL A 95 -0.23 8.57 7.87
N LYS A 96 -0.66 9.24 6.81
CA LYS A 96 -1.72 10.22 6.90
C LYS A 96 -2.83 9.90 5.93
N ALA A 97 -4.06 9.93 6.40
CA ALA A 97 -5.21 9.74 5.54
C ALA A 97 -5.27 10.88 4.53
N ALA A 98 -5.59 10.54 3.30
CA ALA A 98 -5.68 11.52 2.22
C ALA A 98 -6.82 11.10 1.28
N PRO A 99 -8.06 11.05 1.78
CA PRO A 99 -9.17 10.55 0.97
C PRO A 99 -9.46 11.44 -0.23
N SER A 100 -9.91 10.84 -1.30
CA SER A 100 -10.33 11.56 -2.48
C SER A 100 -11.72 11.09 -2.87
N GLU A 101 -12.34 11.77 -3.84
CA GLU A 101 -13.66 11.35 -4.29
C GLU A 101 -13.65 9.96 -4.87
N VAL A 102 -12.58 9.63 -5.58
CA VAL A 102 -12.49 8.32 -6.21
C VAL A 102 -12.11 7.26 -5.19
N ASN A 103 -11.28 7.62 -4.23
CA ASN A 103 -10.78 6.63 -3.27
C ASN A 103 -10.79 7.17 -1.85
N PRO A 104 -11.86 6.92 -1.09
CA PRO A 104 -11.93 7.39 0.29
C PRO A 104 -10.94 6.69 1.21
N TYR A 105 -10.31 5.61 0.75
CA TYR A 105 -9.35 4.86 1.55
C TYR A 105 -7.90 5.23 1.26
N HIS A 106 -7.69 6.29 0.47
CA HIS A 106 -6.33 6.69 0.12
C HIS A 106 -5.60 7.28 1.32
N ALA A 107 -4.32 6.95 1.45
CA ALA A 107 -3.46 7.51 2.47
C ALA A 107 -2.06 7.63 1.88
N ASN A 108 -1.20 8.37 2.56
CA ASN A 108 0.19 8.51 2.15
C ASN A 108 1.11 8.15 3.29
N ILE A 109 2.21 7.49 2.98
CA ILE A 109 3.29 7.23 3.91
C ILE A 109 4.36 8.28 3.65
N TYR A 110 4.83 8.94 4.71
CA TYR A 110 5.88 9.95 4.60
C TYR A 110 7.11 9.48 5.33
N LEU A 111 8.21 9.36 4.60
CA LEU A 111 9.49 8.98 5.17
C LEU A 111 10.23 10.24 5.60
N ASP A 112 11.34 10.04 6.31
CA ASP A 112 12.16 11.16 6.77
C ASP A 112 12.70 11.92 5.58
N SER A 113 12.74 13.25 5.68
CA SER A 113 13.25 14.07 4.60
C SER A 113 14.77 13.97 4.46
N ASP A 114 15.46 13.51 5.49
CA ASP A 114 16.89 13.25 5.39
C ASP A 114 17.06 12.01 4.50
N GLU A 115 17.86 12.15 3.46
CA GLU A 115 17.95 11.10 2.44
C GLU A 115 18.43 9.77 3.02
N GLU A 116 19.43 9.81 3.86
CA GLU A 116 19.97 8.57 4.42
C GLU A 116 18.97 7.88 5.32
N LYS A 117 18.29 8.65 6.18
CA LYS A 117 17.27 8.07 7.06
C LYS A 117 16.08 7.57 6.25
N GLY A 118 15.68 8.32 5.25
CA GLY A 118 14.55 7.90 4.41
C GLY A 118 14.87 6.62 3.67
N ASN A 119 16.10 6.47 3.18
CA ASN A 119 16.49 5.26 2.48
C ASN A 119 16.47 4.05 3.42
N LEU A 120 16.89 4.21 4.67
CA LEU A 120 16.83 3.12 5.63
C LEU A 120 15.38 2.75 5.96
N GLN A 121 14.52 3.75 6.05
CA GLN A 121 13.11 3.49 6.28
C GLN A 121 12.49 2.73 5.11
N ALA A 122 12.81 3.13 3.87
CA ALA A 122 12.31 2.45 2.69
C ALA A 122 12.73 0.99 2.67
N LEU A 123 13.99 0.71 3.04
CA LEU A 123 14.47 -0.65 3.11
C LEU A 123 13.72 -1.44 4.17
N GLN A 124 13.49 -0.83 5.33
CA GLN A 124 12.78 -1.48 6.41
C GLN A 124 11.35 -1.81 6.03
N LEU A 125 10.66 -0.87 5.37
CA LEU A 125 9.30 -1.12 4.93
C LEU A 125 9.25 -2.21 3.87
N ALA A 126 10.20 -2.20 2.94
CA ALA A 126 10.23 -3.24 1.92
C ALA A 126 10.38 -4.62 2.54
N ASP A 127 11.19 -4.72 3.59
CA ASP A 127 11.41 -6.00 4.26
C ASP A 127 10.17 -6.51 4.98
N THR A 128 9.26 -5.62 5.37
CA THR A 128 8.05 -6.05 6.08
C THR A 128 6.90 -6.38 5.15
N CYS A 129 7.02 -6.03 3.87
CA CYS A 129 5.91 -6.21 2.93
C CYS A 129 5.76 -7.65 2.48
N GLN A 130 4.52 -8.00 2.14
CA GLN A 130 4.21 -9.26 1.50
C GLN A 130 3.54 -8.95 0.18
N LEU A 131 3.88 -9.70 -0.87
CA LEU A 131 3.19 -9.58 -2.14
C LEU A 131 1.96 -10.47 -2.07
N ILE A 132 0.79 -9.87 -2.22
CA ILE A 132 -0.46 -10.59 -2.05
C ILE A 132 -1.22 -10.79 -3.35
N TYR A 133 -0.75 -10.20 -4.43
CA TYR A 133 -1.41 -10.30 -5.72
C TYR A 133 -0.42 -10.11 -6.85
N PHE A 134 -0.54 -10.92 -7.90
CA PHE A 134 0.17 -10.73 -9.15
C PHE A 134 -0.84 -10.81 -10.27
N ALA A 135 -0.71 -9.92 -11.25
CA ALA A 135 -1.58 -9.98 -12.42
C ALA A 135 -1.34 -11.29 -13.16
N GLU A 136 -2.38 -11.83 -13.78
CA GLU A 136 -2.28 -13.15 -14.42
C GLU A 136 -1.24 -13.20 -15.52
N ASP A 137 -1.06 -12.09 -16.22
CA ASP A 137 -0.13 -12.08 -17.32
C ASP A 137 1.29 -11.75 -16.87
N VAL A 138 1.53 -11.61 -15.58
CA VAL A 138 2.87 -11.35 -15.07
C VAL A 138 3.46 -12.67 -14.64
N LYS A 139 4.64 -12.99 -15.19
CA LYS A 139 5.26 -14.23 -14.86
C LYS A 139 5.80 -14.21 -13.44
N TRP A 140 5.44 -15.20 -12.68
CA TRP A 140 5.93 -15.31 -11.31
C TRP A 140 7.24 -16.08 -11.38
N THR A 141 8.35 -15.40 -11.12
CA THR A 141 9.64 -16.06 -11.26
C THR A 141 10.34 -16.37 -9.96
N GLY A 142 9.77 -16.06 -8.83
CA GLY A 142 10.38 -16.34 -7.54
C GLY A 142 10.20 -17.76 -7.16
N LYS A 143 10.21 -18.03 -5.89
CA LYS A 143 10.04 -19.30 -5.47
C LYS A 143 8.83 -19.85 -5.84
N ALA A 144 8.01 -19.11 -6.35
CA ALA A 144 6.77 -19.69 -6.68
C ALA A 144 6.88 -20.96 -7.40
N GLY A 145 7.79 -21.10 -8.17
CA GLY A 145 7.86 -22.30 -8.91
C GLY A 145 8.48 -23.40 -8.13
N LEU A 146 8.66 -23.15 -6.97
CA LEU A 146 9.35 -24.10 -6.25
C LEU A 146 8.63 -24.84 -5.42
#